data_e633632526b802e5f950102aa39ff4b1
#
_entry.id   e633632526b802e5f950102aa39ff4b1
#
_cell.length_a   1.000
_cell.length_b   1.000
_cell.length_c   1.000
_cell.angle_alpha   90.00
_cell.angle_beta   90.00
_cell.angle_gamma   90.00
#
_symmetry.space_group_name_H-M   'P 1'
#
loop_
_entity.id
_entity.type
_entity.pdbx_description
1 polymer ?
#
loop_
_entity_poly.entity_id
_entity_poly.type
_entity_poly.pdbx_seq_one_letter_code
_entity_poly.pdbx_strand_id
1 'polypeptide(L)'
;MEKLSVIVPCFNEQETLQDYYDAISKVRETLLGKECELQVILVDDGSKDKTLAKMKELSGQCSWIRYISFTRNFGKEAAIYAGLTHAEGEYVSLMDVDLQDPPELIPEMLDIIRQGEYDCVGTRRVNRKGEPPVRSLFAWMFYKLMNHISDVEIVDGARDFRLMTRRYVNSLLEMKEYNRFSKGLFGWVGYKTKWLEYENIERKKGETKWSFFKLLAYSIDGIVAFSTAPVRFAAWLGIAFCMLAFLFILLIIGRTLVFGDPVAGWPSLVCIILMLSGIQLFCLGLMGEYLSKTYLEVKKRPIYLCKETNVEKDEK
;
A
#
# COMPACT_ATOMS: atom_id res chain seq x y z
N MET A 1 -0.77 -5.90 -32.80
CA MET A 1 -0.37 -6.84 -31.75
C MET A 1 -0.62 -6.12 -30.43
N GLU A 2 -1.36 -6.73 -29.50
CA GLU A 2 -1.61 -6.13 -28.18
C GLU A 2 -0.31 -6.02 -27.39
N LYS A 3 -0.21 -5.05 -26.49
CA LYS A 3 0.98 -4.83 -25.66
C LYS A 3 0.64 -4.99 -24.18
N LEU A 4 1.44 -5.76 -23.47
CA LEU A 4 1.36 -5.94 -22.03
C LEU A 4 2.60 -5.34 -21.38
N SER A 5 2.40 -4.37 -20.45
CA SER A 5 3.48 -3.79 -19.67
C SER A 5 3.52 -4.41 -18.29
N VAL A 6 4.68 -4.91 -17.84
CA VAL A 6 4.91 -5.42 -16.49
C VAL A 6 5.76 -4.41 -15.71
N ILE A 7 5.23 -3.91 -14.62
CA ILE A 7 5.91 -2.96 -13.72
C ILE A 7 6.54 -3.73 -12.57
N VAL A 8 7.81 -3.48 -12.33
CA VAL A 8 8.61 -4.19 -11.32
C VAL A 8 9.37 -3.20 -10.45
N PRO A 9 8.82 -2.84 -9.28
CA PRO A 9 9.54 -2.03 -8.30
C PRO A 9 10.76 -2.79 -7.74
N CYS A 10 11.93 -2.14 -7.70
CA CYS A 10 13.19 -2.72 -7.24
C CYS A 10 13.89 -1.78 -6.26
N PHE A 11 14.40 -2.33 -5.15
CA PHE A 11 15.25 -1.61 -4.20
C PHE A 11 16.29 -2.54 -3.57
N ASN A 12 17.57 -2.41 -3.97
CA ASN A 12 18.68 -3.28 -3.57
C ASN A 12 18.36 -4.77 -3.87
N GLU A 13 18.11 -5.07 -5.13
CA GLU A 13 17.68 -6.39 -5.65
C GLU A 13 18.68 -6.96 -6.67
N GLN A 14 19.97 -6.64 -6.53
CA GLN A 14 21.03 -7.10 -7.46
C GLN A 14 21.10 -8.63 -7.59
N GLU A 15 20.66 -9.40 -6.58
CA GLU A 15 20.74 -10.86 -6.58
C GLU A 15 19.56 -11.55 -7.23
N THR A 16 18.40 -10.85 -7.31
CA THR A 16 17.15 -11.41 -7.80
C THR A 16 16.84 -11.07 -9.27
N LEU A 17 17.43 -9.98 -9.78
CA LEU A 17 17.16 -9.49 -11.13
C LEU A 17 17.45 -10.51 -12.24
N GLN A 18 18.51 -11.33 -12.12
CA GLN A 18 18.80 -12.32 -13.13
C GLN A 18 17.79 -13.47 -13.12
N ASP A 19 17.44 -13.97 -11.93
CA ASP A 19 16.43 -15.02 -11.79
C ASP A 19 15.08 -14.55 -12.31
N TYR A 20 14.74 -13.26 -12.05
CA TYR A 20 13.54 -12.62 -12.59
C TYR A 20 13.56 -12.55 -14.12
N TYR A 21 14.68 -12.10 -14.71
CA TYR A 21 14.83 -12.03 -16.15
C TYR A 21 14.63 -13.39 -16.82
N ASP A 22 15.23 -14.45 -16.26
CA ASP A 22 15.13 -15.80 -16.80
C ASP A 22 13.67 -16.33 -16.75
N ALA A 23 12.94 -16.00 -15.66
CA ALA A 23 11.55 -16.40 -15.51
C ALA A 23 10.63 -15.62 -16.47
N ILE A 24 10.77 -14.29 -16.55
CA ILE A 24 9.88 -13.45 -17.37
C ILE A 24 10.15 -13.63 -18.88
N SER A 25 11.37 -14.03 -19.26
CA SER A 25 11.71 -14.36 -20.65
C SER A 25 10.91 -15.57 -21.16
N LYS A 26 10.69 -16.59 -20.33
CA LYS A 26 9.84 -17.74 -20.68
C LYS A 26 8.37 -17.33 -20.86
N VAL A 27 7.89 -16.44 -19.97
CA VAL A 27 6.54 -15.89 -20.08
C VAL A 27 6.38 -15.09 -21.39
N ARG A 28 7.39 -14.32 -21.76
CA ARG A 28 7.42 -13.58 -23.03
C ARG A 28 7.22 -14.48 -24.24
N GLU A 29 7.90 -15.62 -24.30
CA GLU A 29 7.73 -16.60 -25.40
C GLU A 29 6.29 -17.10 -25.48
N THR A 30 5.67 -17.39 -24.34
CA THR A 30 4.27 -17.82 -24.27
C THR A 30 3.32 -16.70 -24.73
N LEU A 31 3.58 -15.44 -24.34
CA LEU A 31 2.76 -14.29 -24.74
C LEU A 31 2.87 -13.99 -26.24
N LEU A 32 4.06 -14.13 -26.84
CA LEU A 32 4.25 -13.99 -28.28
C LEU A 32 3.40 -15.02 -29.05
N GLY A 33 3.31 -16.25 -28.57
CA GLY A 33 2.39 -17.27 -29.11
C GLY A 33 0.90 -16.91 -28.98
N LYS A 34 0.55 -15.94 -28.15
CA LYS A 34 -0.79 -15.38 -27.96
C LYS A 34 -0.98 -14.00 -28.63
N GLU A 35 -0.09 -13.62 -29.55
CA GLU A 35 -0.10 -12.33 -30.24
C GLU A 35 -0.03 -11.10 -29.30
N CYS A 36 0.67 -11.24 -28.18
CA CYS A 36 0.85 -10.19 -27.20
C CYS A 36 2.33 -9.87 -27.00
N GLU A 37 2.72 -8.61 -27.21
CA GLU A 37 4.08 -8.13 -26.94
C GLU A 37 4.26 -7.82 -25.45
N LEU A 38 5.40 -8.21 -24.90
CA LEU A 38 5.77 -7.91 -23.53
C LEU A 38 6.71 -6.70 -23.48
N GLN A 39 6.39 -5.74 -22.62
CA GLN A 39 7.29 -4.69 -22.13
C GLN A 39 7.48 -4.86 -20.63
N VAL A 40 8.71 -4.83 -20.13
CA VAL A 40 9.00 -4.81 -18.69
C VAL A 40 9.61 -3.47 -18.33
N ILE A 41 9.06 -2.83 -17.29
CA ILE A 41 9.53 -1.55 -16.75
C ILE A 41 10.07 -1.82 -15.36
N LEU A 42 11.39 -1.87 -15.23
CA LEU A 42 12.10 -2.00 -13.96
C LEU A 42 12.22 -0.61 -13.33
N VAL A 43 11.71 -0.44 -12.11
CA VAL A 43 11.76 0.87 -11.43
C VAL A 43 12.70 0.77 -10.24
N ASP A 44 13.87 1.39 -10.35
CA ASP A 44 14.88 1.48 -9.30
C ASP A 44 14.56 2.60 -8.33
N ASP A 45 14.14 2.26 -7.13
CA ASP A 45 13.82 3.20 -6.03
C ASP A 45 15.08 3.70 -5.31
N GLY A 46 16.08 4.15 -6.08
CA GLY A 46 17.32 4.72 -5.55
C GLY A 46 18.20 3.71 -4.83
N SER A 47 18.43 2.54 -5.43
CA SER A 47 19.30 1.48 -4.90
C SER A 47 20.73 1.97 -4.68
N LYS A 48 21.40 1.35 -3.68
CA LYS A 48 22.79 1.65 -3.31
C LYS A 48 23.77 0.54 -3.71
N ASP A 49 23.24 -0.57 -4.20
CA ASP A 49 23.98 -1.72 -4.71
C ASP A 49 24.12 -1.70 -6.25
N LYS A 50 24.39 -2.83 -6.86
CA LYS A 50 24.54 -2.95 -8.32
C LYS A 50 23.21 -3.12 -9.09
N THR A 51 22.06 -2.93 -8.42
CA THR A 51 20.73 -3.10 -9.04
C THR A 51 20.59 -2.28 -10.33
N LEU A 52 20.85 -0.96 -10.26
CA LEU A 52 20.75 -0.08 -11.43
C LEU A 52 21.72 -0.48 -12.56
N ALA A 53 22.96 -0.89 -12.23
CA ALA A 53 23.92 -1.33 -13.24
C ALA A 53 23.40 -2.56 -14.01
N LYS A 54 22.82 -3.54 -13.30
CA LYS A 54 22.21 -4.74 -13.91
C LYS A 54 20.98 -4.39 -14.75
N MET A 55 20.13 -3.46 -14.31
CA MET A 55 18.98 -3.00 -15.10
C MET A 55 19.42 -2.40 -16.44
N LYS A 56 20.49 -1.58 -16.43
CA LYS A 56 21.08 -1.01 -17.64
C LYS A 56 21.64 -2.08 -18.57
N GLU A 57 22.31 -3.07 -18.03
CA GLU A 57 22.83 -4.19 -18.80
C GLU A 57 21.70 -4.95 -19.50
N LEU A 58 20.65 -5.35 -18.75
CA LEU A 58 19.49 -6.05 -19.29
C LEU A 58 18.77 -5.24 -20.35
N SER A 59 18.59 -3.94 -20.12
CA SER A 59 17.91 -3.04 -21.08
C SER A 59 18.75 -2.79 -22.34
N GLY A 60 20.06 -2.88 -22.26
CA GLY A 60 20.97 -2.83 -23.42
C GLY A 60 20.95 -4.09 -24.27
N GLN A 61 20.69 -5.24 -23.64
CA GLN A 61 20.57 -6.53 -24.33
C GLN A 61 19.18 -6.78 -24.92
N CYS A 62 18.13 -6.22 -24.31
CA CYS A 62 16.74 -6.52 -24.62
C CYS A 62 15.90 -5.25 -24.82
N SER A 63 15.42 -5.03 -26.03
CA SER A 63 14.60 -3.86 -26.36
C SER A 63 13.23 -3.81 -25.64
N TRP A 64 12.75 -4.93 -25.13
CA TRP A 64 11.50 -5.04 -24.39
C TRP A 64 11.66 -4.76 -22.89
N ILE A 65 12.90 -4.53 -22.41
CA ILE A 65 13.18 -4.13 -21.02
C ILE A 65 13.50 -2.64 -20.99
N ARG A 66 12.79 -1.94 -20.14
CA ARG A 66 12.98 -0.52 -19.87
C ARG A 66 13.31 -0.32 -18.39
N TYR A 67 13.94 0.79 -18.04
CA TYR A 67 14.19 1.14 -16.64
C TYR A 67 13.91 2.61 -16.35
N ILE A 68 13.56 2.86 -15.09
CA ILE A 68 13.42 4.19 -14.48
C ILE A 68 14.22 4.17 -13.18
N SER A 69 15.13 5.11 -12.96
CA SER A 69 15.87 5.21 -11.70
C SER A 69 15.57 6.53 -11.01
N PHE A 70 15.35 6.48 -9.70
CA PHE A 70 15.06 7.63 -8.87
C PHE A 70 16.32 8.27 -8.30
N THR A 71 16.23 9.58 -7.97
CA THR A 71 17.34 10.34 -7.35
C THR A 71 17.68 9.85 -5.93
N ARG A 72 16.70 9.27 -5.23
CA ARG A 72 16.81 8.64 -3.89
C ARG A 72 15.68 7.64 -3.70
N ASN A 73 15.65 6.96 -2.56
CA ASN A 73 14.49 6.14 -2.18
C ASN A 73 13.26 7.04 -1.88
N PHE A 74 12.17 6.82 -2.63
CA PHE A 74 10.86 7.45 -2.47
C PHE A 74 9.80 6.47 -1.98
N GLY A 75 10.12 5.17 -1.95
CA GLY A 75 9.24 4.09 -1.51
C GLY A 75 8.57 3.31 -2.64
N LYS A 76 8.13 2.08 -2.32
CA LYS A 76 7.51 1.15 -3.29
C LYS A 76 6.30 1.79 -4.00
N GLU A 77 5.48 2.53 -3.28
CA GLU A 77 4.29 3.19 -3.82
C GLU A 77 4.63 4.20 -4.92
N ALA A 78 5.71 4.97 -4.72
CA ALA A 78 6.21 5.89 -5.74
C ALA A 78 6.73 5.15 -6.97
N ALA A 79 7.40 4.01 -6.78
CA ALA A 79 7.89 3.17 -7.87
C ALA A 79 6.74 2.55 -8.68
N ILE A 80 5.67 2.09 -8.00
CA ILE A 80 4.45 1.62 -8.66
C ILE A 80 3.83 2.74 -9.51
N TYR A 81 3.67 3.93 -8.93
CA TYR A 81 3.09 5.07 -9.63
C TYR A 81 3.91 5.48 -10.87
N ALA A 82 5.24 5.51 -10.74
CA ALA A 82 6.12 5.80 -11.87
C ALA A 82 5.99 4.77 -12.98
N GLY A 83 5.98 3.48 -12.63
CA GLY A 83 5.77 2.40 -13.59
C GLY A 83 4.43 2.51 -14.31
N LEU A 84 3.33 2.74 -13.58
CA LEU A 84 2.00 2.94 -14.14
C LEU A 84 1.94 4.13 -15.10
N THR A 85 2.62 5.24 -14.77
CA THR A 85 2.67 6.45 -15.60
C THR A 85 3.37 6.22 -16.94
N HIS A 86 4.37 5.34 -16.97
CA HIS A 86 5.17 5.08 -18.17
C HIS A 86 4.82 3.75 -18.89
N ALA A 87 3.84 3.02 -18.37
CA ALA A 87 3.34 1.81 -19.01
C ALA A 87 2.50 2.18 -20.24
N GLU A 88 2.84 1.62 -21.42
CA GLU A 88 2.16 1.89 -22.70
C GLU A 88 1.16 0.79 -23.08
N GLY A 89 1.26 -0.41 -22.49
CA GLY A 89 0.46 -1.57 -22.85
C GLY A 89 -1.05 -1.34 -22.67
N GLU A 90 -1.85 -2.02 -23.47
CA GLU A 90 -3.31 -2.12 -23.29
C GLU A 90 -3.65 -2.83 -21.98
N TYR A 91 -2.77 -3.74 -21.58
CA TYR A 91 -2.79 -4.43 -20.30
C TYR A 91 -1.55 -4.07 -19.50
N VAL A 92 -1.71 -3.88 -18.20
CA VAL A 92 -0.60 -3.54 -17.29
C VAL A 92 -0.60 -4.48 -16.12
N SER A 93 0.51 -5.15 -15.89
CA SER A 93 0.73 -5.99 -14.72
C SER A 93 1.65 -5.31 -13.74
N LEU A 94 1.41 -5.52 -12.46
CA LEU A 94 2.30 -5.15 -11.36
C LEU A 94 2.76 -6.42 -10.68
N MET A 95 4.07 -6.61 -10.48
CA MET A 95 4.61 -7.73 -9.73
C MET A 95 5.93 -7.39 -9.04
N ASP A 96 6.25 -8.15 -7.99
CA ASP A 96 7.51 -8.01 -7.27
C ASP A 96 8.63 -8.80 -7.97
N VAL A 97 9.88 -8.32 -7.83
CA VAL A 97 11.06 -8.93 -8.48
C VAL A 97 11.50 -10.24 -7.82
N ASP A 98 11.01 -10.56 -6.60
CA ASP A 98 11.50 -11.66 -5.75
C ASP A 98 10.92 -13.05 -6.10
N LEU A 99 10.11 -13.13 -7.16
CA LEU A 99 9.46 -14.36 -7.64
C LEU A 99 8.63 -15.11 -6.58
N GLN A 100 8.17 -14.42 -5.53
CA GLN A 100 7.17 -15.00 -4.63
C GLN A 100 5.81 -15.15 -5.29
N ASP A 101 5.56 -14.32 -6.29
CA ASP A 101 4.38 -14.37 -7.14
C ASP A 101 4.79 -15.02 -8.48
N PRO A 102 4.15 -16.11 -8.93
CA PRO A 102 4.57 -16.86 -10.12
C PRO A 102 4.23 -16.08 -11.41
N PRO A 103 5.24 -15.65 -12.20
CA PRO A 103 4.99 -14.92 -13.45
C PRO A 103 4.29 -15.78 -14.51
N GLU A 104 4.30 -17.10 -14.36
CA GLU A 104 3.63 -18.06 -15.24
C GLU A 104 2.10 -17.91 -15.22
N LEU A 105 1.53 -17.19 -14.26
CA LEU A 105 0.10 -16.86 -14.22
C LEU A 105 -0.29 -15.74 -15.20
N ILE A 106 0.66 -14.93 -15.70
CA ILE A 106 0.36 -13.81 -16.59
C ILE A 106 -0.39 -14.24 -17.87
N PRO A 107 -0.04 -15.34 -18.57
CA PRO A 107 -0.80 -15.79 -19.73
C PRO A 107 -2.24 -16.23 -19.41
N GLU A 108 -2.49 -16.81 -18.25
CA GLU A 108 -3.85 -17.15 -17.79
C GLU A 108 -4.65 -15.89 -17.44
N MET A 109 -4.01 -14.94 -16.73
CA MET A 109 -4.63 -13.66 -16.42
C MET A 109 -5.02 -12.90 -17.68
N LEU A 110 -4.18 -12.97 -18.75
CA LEU A 110 -4.45 -12.34 -20.03
C LEU A 110 -5.67 -12.98 -20.70
N ASP A 111 -5.78 -14.31 -20.71
CA ASP A 111 -6.94 -15.00 -21.28
C ASP A 111 -8.24 -14.61 -20.56
N ILE A 112 -8.21 -14.45 -19.23
CA ILE A 112 -9.38 -14.05 -18.45
C ILE A 112 -9.78 -12.60 -18.75
N ILE A 113 -8.81 -11.66 -18.78
CA ILE A 113 -9.12 -10.25 -18.97
C ILE A 113 -9.61 -9.95 -20.39
N ARG A 114 -9.14 -10.70 -21.39
CA ARG A 114 -9.60 -10.62 -22.80
C ARG A 114 -11.08 -10.98 -22.99
N GLN A 115 -11.69 -11.71 -22.06
CA GLN A 115 -13.12 -12.02 -22.09
C GLN A 115 -13.98 -10.77 -21.88
N GLY A 116 -13.39 -9.66 -21.37
CA GLY A 116 -14.06 -8.37 -21.21
C GLY A 116 -15.02 -8.29 -20.03
N GLU A 117 -15.11 -9.34 -19.20
CA GLU A 117 -15.97 -9.35 -18.02
C GLU A 117 -15.32 -8.62 -16.82
N TYR A 118 -13.98 -8.63 -16.75
CA TYR A 118 -13.20 -8.10 -15.63
C TYR A 118 -12.21 -7.04 -16.10
N ASP A 119 -12.01 -6.01 -15.29
CA ASP A 119 -11.01 -4.96 -15.53
C ASP A 119 -9.69 -5.23 -14.81
N CYS A 120 -9.71 -6.13 -13.86
CA CYS A 120 -8.57 -6.55 -13.09
C CYS A 120 -8.62 -8.05 -12.83
N VAL A 121 -7.48 -8.71 -12.98
CA VAL A 121 -7.26 -10.07 -12.50
C VAL A 121 -6.19 -9.99 -11.44
N GLY A 122 -6.59 -10.11 -10.18
CA GLY A 122 -5.69 -10.06 -9.03
C GLY A 122 -5.33 -11.45 -8.53
N THR A 123 -4.24 -11.56 -7.81
CA THR A 123 -3.83 -12.81 -7.17
C THR A 123 -4.02 -12.75 -5.66
N ARG A 124 -4.38 -13.88 -5.05
CA ARG A 124 -4.44 -14.02 -3.60
C ARG A 124 -3.82 -15.34 -3.14
N ARG A 125 -3.16 -15.30 -2.00
CA ARG A 125 -2.61 -16.51 -1.36
C ARG A 125 -3.70 -17.25 -0.60
N VAL A 126 -3.79 -18.55 -0.82
CA VAL A 126 -4.79 -19.42 -0.15
C VAL A 126 -4.34 -19.83 1.25
N ASN A 127 -3.02 -19.90 1.48
CA ASN A 127 -2.46 -20.29 2.76
C ASN A 127 -1.34 -19.36 3.23
N ARG A 128 -1.13 -19.35 4.55
CA ARG A 128 -0.06 -18.59 5.22
C ARG A 128 1.03 -19.53 5.77
N LYS A 129 1.25 -20.68 5.11
CA LYS A 129 2.30 -21.61 5.51
C LYS A 129 3.65 -20.89 5.52
N GLY A 130 4.39 -21.04 6.63
CA GLY A 130 5.70 -20.41 6.83
C GLY A 130 5.67 -19.02 7.49
N GLU A 131 4.49 -18.41 7.74
CA GLU A 131 4.42 -17.15 8.51
C GLU A 131 4.31 -17.41 10.02
N PRO A 132 4.99 -16.60 10.87
CA PRO A 132 4.81 -16.67 12.32
C PRO A 132 3.34 -16.45 12.70
N PRO A 133 2.76 -17.25 13.64
CA PRO A 133 1.34 -17.19 13.99
C PRO A 133 0.92 -15.81 14.53
N VAL A 134 1.81 -15.13 15.25
CA VAL A 134 1.59 -13.78 15.76
C VAL A 134 1.39 -12.78 14.61
N ARG A 135 2.21 -12.88 13.56
CA ARG A 135 2.10 -12.00 12.38
C ARG A 135 0.80 -12.25 11.61
N SER A 136 0.40 -13.51 11.47
CA SER A 136 -0.87 -13.90 10.85
C SER A 136 -2.07 -13.35 11.62
N LEU A 137 -2.04 -13.39 12.96
CA LEU A 137 -3.10 -12.85 13.82
C LEU A 137 -3.23 -11.33 13.65
N PHE A 138 -2.10 -10.59 13.69
CA PHE A 138 -2.12 -9.13 13.48
C PHE A 138 -2.61 -8.75 12.08
N ALA A 139 -2.21 -9.48 11.04
CA ALA A 139 -2.69 -9.25 9.70
C ALA A 139 -4.21 -9.49 9.60
N TRP A 140 -4.72 -10.59 10.17
CA TRP A 140 -6.15 -10.87 10.21
C TRP A 140 -6.94 -9.78 10.96
N MET A 141 -6.45 -9.33 12.12
CA MET A 141 -7.04 -8.22 12.87
C MET A 141 -7.06 -6.92 12.05
N PHE A 142 -5.97 -6.62 11.36
CA PHE A 142 -5.87 -5.44 10.50
C PHE A 142 -6.90 -5.48 9.36
N TYR A 143 -6.98 -6.58 8.60
CA TYR A 143 -7.96 -6.71 7.52
C TYR A 143 -9.40 -6.62 8.02
N LYS A 144 -9.70 -7.28 9.15
CA LYS A 144 -11.02 -7.21 9.76
C LYS A 144 -11.39 -5.80 10.21
N LEU A 145 -10.44 -5.09 10.83
CA LEU A 145 -10.62 -3.70 11.24
C LEU A 145 -10.82 -2.79 10.03
N MET A 146 -9.93 -2.88 9.02
CA MET A 146 -10.00 -2.07 7.81
C MET A 146 -11.33 -2.24 7.09
N ASN A 147 -11.78 -3.47 6.88
CA ASN A 147 -13.06 -3.74 6.21
C ASN A 147 -14.29 -3.29 7.02
N HIS A 148 -14.11 -3.03 8.33
CA HIS A 148 -15.19 -2.48 9.17
C HIS A 148 -15.22 -0.95 9.20
N ILE A 149 -14.05 -0.29 9.13
CA ILE A 149 -13.94 1.17 9.31
C ILE A 149 -13.63 1.94 8.01
N SER A 150 -13.29 1.24 6.94
CA SER A 150 -12.97 1.80 5.62
C SER A 150 -14.16 1.65 4.68
N ASP A 151 -14.33 2.60 3.78
CA ASP A 151 -15.31 2.52 2.68
C ASP A 151 -14.83 1.60 1.54
N VAL A 152 -13.66 0.98 1.69
CA VAL A 152 -13.02 0.11 0.69
C VAL A 152 -12.85 -1.29 1.24
N GLU A 153 -13.33 -2.29 0.50
CA GLU A 153 -13.11 -3.69 0.81
C GLU A 153 -11.68 -4.11 0.40
N ILE A 154 -10.87 -4.49 1.38
CA ILE A 154 -9.53 -5.04 1.16
C ILE A 154 -9.61 -6.56 1.31
N VAL A 155 -9.37 -7.28 0.22
CA VAL A 155 -9.43 -8.76 0.21
C VAL A 155 -8.24 -9.33 0.99
N ASP A 156 -8.53 -10.21 1.96
CA ASP A 156 -7.48 -10.89 2.74
C ASP A 156 -6.63 -11.79 1.84
N GLY A 157 -5.31 -11.74 2.02
CA GLY A 157 -4.34 -12.46 1.20
C GLY A 157 -4.09 -11.85 -0.19
N ALA A 158 -4.76 -10.74 -0.56
CA ALA A 158 -4.52 -10.04 -1.80
C ALA A 158 -3.07 -9.60 -1.93
N ARG A 159 -2.49 -9.88 -3.10
CA ARG A 159 -1.13 -9.48 -3.48
C ARG A 159 -1.16 -8.24 -4.37
N ASP A 160 0.00 -7.61 -4.50
CA ASP A 160 0.18 -6.53 -5.47
C ASP A 160 0.18 -7.07 -6.90
N PHE A 161 0.55 -8.36 -7.10
CA PHE A 161 0.55 -9.03 -8.39
C PHE A 161 -0.85 -9.10 -8.97
N ARG A 162 -1.05 -8.37 -10.06
CA ARG A 162 -2.32 -8.24 -10.79
C ARG A 162 -2.11 -7.83 -12.22
N LEU A 163 -3.07 -8.13 -13.07
CA LEU A 163 -3.18 -7.65 -14.45
C LEU A 163 -4.40 -6.73 -14.55
N MET A 164 -4.22 -5.57 -15.15
CA MET A 164 -5.21 -4.49 -15.21
C MET A 164 -5.42 -4.03 -16.64
N THR A 165 -6.64 -3.66 -17.00
CA THR A 165 -6.94 -2.97 -18.28
C THR A 165 -6.38 -1.55 -18.25
N ARG A 166 -6.18 -0.94 -19.43
CA ARG A 166 -5.74 0.45 -19.55
C ARG A 166 -6.69 1.42 -18.83
N ARG A 167 -8.01 1.22 -18.96
CA ARG A 167 -9.00 2.08 -18.29
C ARG A 167 -8.86 2.03 -16.75
N TYR A 168 -8.59 0.84 -16.20
CA TYR A 168 -8.34 0.68 -14.77
C TYR A 168 -7.11 1.46 -14.33
N VAL A 169 -6.01 1.34 -15.09
CA VAL A 169 -4.76 2.06 -14.83
C VAL A 169 -4.95 3.57 -14.93
N ASN A 170 -5.67 4.05 -15.93
CA ASN A 170 -5.94 5.48 -16.09
C ASN A 170 -6.68 6.04 -14.86
N SER A 171 -7.69 5.33 -14.35
CA SER A 171 -8.38 5.73 -13.12
C SER A 171 -7.44 5.75 -11.89
N LEU A 172 -6.49 4.81 -11.79
CA LEU A 172 -5.46 4.85 -10.74
C LEU A 172 -4.52 6.06 -10.85
N LEU A 173 -4.24 6.51 -12.08
CA LEU A 173 -3.37 7.66 -12.35
C LEU A 173 -4.07 9.01 -12.11
N GLU A 174 -5.40 9.06 -12.15
CA GLU A 174 -6.17 10.25 -11.75
C GLU A 174 -6.02 10.55 -10.26
N MET A 175 -5.81 9.52 -9.43
CA MET A 175 -5.55 9.66 -8.01
C MET A 175 -4.08 10.00 -7.78
N LYS A 176 -3.80 11.30 -7.60
CA LYS A 176 -2.44 11.88 -7.46
C LYS A 176 -2.02 12.08 -6.00
N GLU A 177 -2.57 11.30 -5.10
CA GLU A 177 -2.27 11.36 -3.67
C GLU A 177 -0.78 11.15 -3.41
N TYR A 178 -0.18 12.01 -2.57
CA TYR A 178 1.20 11.84 -2.15
C TYR A 178 1.35 10.64 -1.22
N ASN A 179 0.37 10.46 -0.32
CA ASN A 179 0.34 9.37 0.65
C ASN A 179 -0.43 8.16 0.08
N ARG A 180 0.13 7.55 -0.97
CA ARG A 180 -0.48 6.42 -1.67
C ARG A 180 -0.47 5.15 -0.81
N PHE A 181 -1.55 4.40 -0.89
CA PHE A 181 -1.68 3.04 -0.36
C PHE A 181 -2.37 2.18 -1.43
N SER A 182 -1.58 1.60 -2.31
CA SER A 182 -2.07 0.92 -3.52
C SER A 182 -3.12 -0.14 -3.25
N LYS A 183 -3.01 -0.91 -2.16
CA LYS A 183 -4.01 -1.93 -1.78
C LYS A 183 -5.41 -1.34 -1.57
N GLY A 184 -5.48 -0.15 -0.99
CA GLY A 184 -6.74 0.58 -0.84
C GLY A 184 -7.21 1.17 -2.17
N LEU A 185 -6.30 1.81 -2.92
CA LEU A 185 -6.61 2.42 -4.22
C LEU A 185 -7.18 1.40 -5.21
N PHE A 186 -6.65 0.19 -5.23
CA PHE A 186 -7.14 -0.90 -6.09
C PHE A 186 -8.60 -1.29 -5.81
N GLY A 187 -9.03 -1.23 -4.55
CA GLY A 187 -10.43 -1.45 -4.19
C GLY A 187 -11.30 -0.23 -4.45
N TRP A 188 -10.77 0.96 -4.21
CA TRP A 188 -11.50 2.23 -4.28
C TRP A 188 -12.03 2.55 -5.68
N VAL A 189 -11.29 2.19 -6.73
CA VAL A 189 -11.70 2.41 -8.13
C VAL A 189 -12.96 1.65 -8.53
N GLY A 190 -13.39 0.64 -7.78
CA GLY A 190 -14.70 -0.02 -7.92
C GLY A 190 -14.89 -0.90 -9.15
N TYR A 191 -13.84 -1.21 -9.90
CA TYR A 191 -13.92 -2.09 -11.06
C TYR A 191 -14.02 -3.57 -10.67
N LYS A 192 -14.62 -4.39 -11.53
CA LYS A 192 -14.72 -5.82 -11.32
C LYS A 192 -13.35 -6.48 -11.33
N THR A 193 -13.03 -7.18 -10.25
CA THR A 193 -11.77 -7.94 -10.10
C THR A 193 -12.05 -9.44 -9.99
N LYS A 194 -11.38 -10.24 -10.83
CA LYS A 194 -11.29 -11.70 -10.68
C LYS A 194 -10.08 -12.04 -9.82
N TRP A 195 -10.25 -12.96 -8.88
CA TRP A 195 -9.15 -13.41 -8.02
C TRP A 195 -8.68 -14.80 -8.44
N LEU A 196 -7.38 -14.93 -8.72
CA LEU A 196 -6.71 -16.20 -8.91
C LEU A 196 -6.03 -16.61 -7.60
N GLU A 197 -6.30 -17.82 -7.18
CA GLU A 197 -5.73 -18.40 -5.97
C GLU A 197 -4.47 -19.18 -6.31
N TYR A 198 -3.41 -18.98 -5.52
CA TYR A 198 -2.18 -19.77 -5.64
C TYR A 198 -1.58 -20.06 -4.26
N GLU A 199 -0.77 -21.13 -4.21
CA GLU A 199 -0.05 -21.49 -3.01
C GLU A 199 1.17 -20.60 -2.78
N ASN A 200 1.44 -20.28 -1.51
CA ASN A 200 2.59 -19.44 -1.15
C ASN A 200 3.90 -20.09 -1.59
N ILE A 201 4.68 -19.38 -2.40
CA ILE A 201 6.02 -19.77 -2.79
C ILE A 201 7.01 -19.08 -1.83
N GLU A 202 7.90 -19.88 -1.22
CA GLU A 202 8.94 -19.33 -0.36
C GLU A 202 9.94 -18.52 -1.18
N ARG A 203 10.42 -17.43 -0.59
CA ARG A 203 11.41 -16.56 -1.20
C ARG A 203 12.70 -17.33 -1.46
N LYS A 204 13.18 -17.35 -2.69
CA LYS A 204 14.40 -18.08 -3.07
C LYS A 204 15.68 -17.38 -2.58
N LYS A 205 15.71 -16.04 -2.56
CA LYS A 205 16.85 -15.18 -2.16
C LYS A 205 16.36 -13.90 -1.48
N GLY A 206 17.22 -13.28 -0.66
CA GLY A 206 16.97 -12.03 0.02
C GLY A 206 16.31 -12.17 1.40
N GLU A 207 16.53 -11.17 2.26
CA GLU A 207 15.97 -11.11 3.61
C GLU A 207 14.68 -10.26 3.68
N THR A 208 13.82 -10.57 4.64
CA THR A 208 12.62 -9.76 4.91
C THR A 208 13.05 -8.41 5.51
N LYS A 209 12.93 -7.33 4.74
CA LYS A 209 13.30 -5.96 5.15
C LYS A 209 12.27 -5.28 6.09
N TRP A 210 11.15 -5.95 6.39
CA TRP A 210 10.06 -5.41 7.18
C TRP A 210 10.13 -5.84 8.64
N SER A 211 10.44 -4.88 9.54
CA SER A 211 10.31 -5.09 10.98
C SER A 211 8.84 -4.95 11.41
N PHE A 212 8.51 -5.46 12.60
CA PHE A 212 7.18 -5.33 13.21
C PHE A 212 6.70 -3.86 13.27
N PHE A 213 7.56 -2.95 13.70
CA PHE A 213 7.24 -1.52 13.79
C PHE A 213 6.98 -0.88 12.43
N LYS A 214 7.70 -1.29 11.38
CA LYS A 214 7.44 -0.83 10.01
C LYS A 214 6.07 -1.31 9.49
N LEU A 215 5.70 -2.56 9.79
CA LEU A 215 4.40 -3.10 9.44
C LEU A 215 3.27 -2.37 10.18
N LEU A 216 3.47 -2.06 11.47
CA LEU A 216 2.51 -1.30 12.27
C LEU A 216 2.34 0.12 11.72
N ALA A 217 3.44 0.82 11.42
CA ALA A 217 3.40 2.15 10.81
C ALA A 217 2.66 2.13 9.46
N TYR A 218 2.97 1.17 8.59
CA TYR A 218 2.28 0.99 7.30
C TYR A 218 0.77 0.71 7.49
N SER A 219 0.40 -0.04 8.53
CA SER A 219 -1.00 -0.30 8.86
C SER A 219 -1.72 0.99 9.31
N ILE A 220 -1.07 1.81 10.13
CA ILE A 220 -1.61 3.11 10.56
C ILE A 220 -1.76 4.04 9.35
N ASP A 221 -0.77 4.11 8.48
CA ASP A 221 -0.83 4.88 7.24
C ASP A 221 -2.03 4.47 6.37
N GLY A 222 -2.28 3.16 6.23
CA GLY A 222 -3.44 2.63 5.52
C GLY A 222 -4.78 3.02 6.16
N ILE A 223 -4.86 2.96 7.51
CA ILE A 223 -6.08 3.37 8.25
C ILE A 223 -6.35 4.86 8.04
N VAL A 224 -5.33 5.70 8.19
CA VAL A 224 -5.46 7.16 8.06
C VAL A 224 -5.80 7.56 6.63
N ALA A 225 -5.28 6.84 5.62
CA ALA A 225 -5.55 7.14 4.22
C ALA A 225 -7.01 6.84 3.80
N PHE A 226 -7.63 5.78 4.37
CA PHE A 226 -8.94 5.28 3.90
C PHE A 226 -10.05 5.32 4.96
N SER A 227 -9.81 5.91 6.12
CA SER A 227 -10.83 5.97 7.18
C SER A 227 -10.71 7.22 8.03
N THR A 228 -11.84 7.85 8.32
CA THR A 228 -11.97 8.93 9.32
C THR A 228 -12.45 8.39 10.66
N ALA A 229 -12.66 7.07 10.79
CA ALA A 229 -13.18 6.44 12.01
C ALA A 229 -12.34 6.74 13.26
N PRO A 230 -10.99 6.76 13.23
CA PRO A 230 -10.20 7.11 14.40
C PRO A 230 -10.49 8.53 14.93
N VAL A 231 -10.65 9.51 14.02
CA VAL A 231 -11.00 10.90 14.43
C VAL A 231 -12.41 10.97 15.00
N ARG A 232 -13.37 10.29 14.37
CA ARG A 232 -14.74 10.19 14.89
C ARG A 232 -14.79 9.53 16.27
N PHE A 233 -14.00 8.46 16.46
CA PHE A 233 -13.89 7.80 17.77
C PHE A 233 -13.35 8.76 18.83
N ALA A 234 -12.30 9.52 18.53
CA ALA A 234 -11.77 10.53 19.46
C ALA A 234 -12.81 11.61 19.80
N ALA A 235 -13.60 12.06 18.81
CA ALA A 235 -14.68 13.01 19.04
C ALA A 235 -15.80 12.43 19.95
N TRP A 236 -16.24 11.20 19.71
CA TRP A 236 -17.23 10.53 20.57
C TRP A 236 -16.72 10.30 21.97
N LEU A 237 -15.44 9.92 22.10
CA LEU A 237 -14.78 9.78 23.39
C LEU A 237 -14.79 11.11 24.15
N GLY A 238 -14.44 12.21 23.50
CA GLY A 238 -14.52 13.56 24.06
C GLY A 238 -15.92 13.93 24.56
N ILE A 239 -16.96 13.67 23.75
CA ILE A 239 -18.35 13.90 24.14
C ILE A 239 -18.74 13.07 25.38
N ALA A 240 -18.38 11.79 25.42
CA ALA A 240 -18.64 10.91 26.54
C ALA A 240 -17.97 11.43 27.84
N PHE A 241 -16.72 11.89 27.76
CA PHE A 241 -16.04 12.49 28.91
C PHE A 241 -16.64 13.81 29.34
N CYS A 242 -17.09 14.68 28.42
CA CYS A 242 -17.81 15.90 28.74
C CYS A 242 -19.11 15.61 29.51
N MET A 243 -19.91 14.62 29.06
CA MET A 243 -21.13 14.21 29.76
C MET A 243 -20.81 13.65 31.17
N LEU A 244 -19.79 12.81 31.27
CA LEU A 244 -19.35 12.25 32.55
C LEU A 244 -18.89 13.36 33.52
N ALA A 245 -18.06 14.29 33.04
CA ALA A 245 -17.61 15.45 33.82
C ALA A 245 -18.79 16.30 34.29
N PHE A 246 -19.78 16.56 33.44
CA PHE A 246 -20.99 17.28 33.81
C PHE A 246 -21.77 16.58 34.93
N LEU A 247 -21.96 15.27 34.84
CA LEU A 247 -22.61 14.49 35.88
C LEU A 247 -21.82 14.55 37.20
N PHE A 248 -20.47 14.43 37.16
CA PHE A 248 -19.63 14.57 38.33
C PHE A 248 -19.74 15.96 38.96
N ILE A 249 -19.80 17.04 38.18
CA ILE A 249 -20.00 18.40 38.66
C ILE A 249 -21.33 18.50 39.43
N LEU A 250 -22.41 17.99 38.86
CA LEU A 250 -23.72 17.99 39.54
C LEU A 250 -23.73 17.20 40.84
N LEU A 251 -23.06 16.02 40.84
CA LEU A 251 -22.92 15.21 42.09
C LEU A 251 -22.10 15.92 43.16
N ILE A 252 -21.00 16.59 42.78
CA ILE A 252 -20.17 17.33 43.73
C ILE A 252 -20.95 18.51 44.30
N ILE A 253 -21.65 19.30 43.47
CA ILE A 253 -22.49 20.40 43.93
C ILE A 253 -23.57 19.90 44.90
N GLY A 254 -24.30 18.85 44.54
CA GLY A 254 -25.33 18.26 45.39
C GLY A 254 -24.78 17.75 46.74
N ARG A 255 -23.63 17.06 46.71
CA ARG A 255 -22.97 16.59 47.94
C ARG A 255 -22.49 17.74 48.80
N THR A 256 -21.86 18.76 48.25
CA THR A 256 -21.33 19.92 49.00
C THR A 256 -22.47 20.72 49.64
N LEU A 257 -23.62 20.88 48.98
CA LEU A 257 -24.78 21.54 49.54
C LEU A 257 -25.41 20.79 50.73
N VAL A 258 -25.34 19.45 50.74
CA VAL A 258 -25.97 18.62 51.79
C VAL A 258 -25.02 18.34 52.96
N PHE A 259 -23.73 18.07 52.70
CA PHE A 259 -22.78 17.54 53.69
C PHE A 259 -21.62 18.48 54.02
N GLY A 260 -21.50 19.64 53.34
CA GLY A 260 -20.34 20.51 53.44
C GLY A 260 -19.11 19.93 52.73
N ASP A 261 -18.00 20.67 52.72
CA ASP A 261 -16.76 20.26 52.02
C ASP A 261 -15.63 19.97 53.02
N PRO A 262 -15.34 18.70 53.35
CA PRO A 262 -14.09 18.36 54.00
C PRO A 262 -12.98 18.30 52.98
N VAL A 263 -11.91 19.06 53.12
CA VAL A 263 -10.74 19.22 52.21
C VAL A 263 -9.94 17.92 51.97
N ALA A 264 -10.59 16.83 51.69
CA ALA A 264 -10.00 15.53 51.38
C ALA A 264 -10.25 15.19 49.92
N GLY A 265 -9.30 15.43 49.02
CA GLY A 265 -9.49 15.08 47.58
C GLY A 265 -8.30 15.36 46.69
N TRP A 266 -7.17 15.85 47.23
CA TRP A 266 -6.00 16.20 46.40
C TRP A 266 -5.48 15.04 45.55
N PRO A 267 -5.31 13.78 46.00
CA PRO A 267 -4.86 12.67 45.16
C PRO A 267 -5.84 12.36 44.05
N SER A 268 -7.15 12.39 44.29
CA SER A 268 -8.19 12.14 43.30
C SER A 268 -8.21 13.22 42.24
N LEU A 269 -8.03 14.48 42.59
CA LEU A 269 -7.96 15.60 41.68
C LEU A 269 -6.76 15.47 40.72
N VAL A 270 -5.58 15.12 41.25
CA VAL A 270 -4.37 14.90 40.45
C VAL A 270 -4.57 13.76 39.47
N CYS A 271 -5.15 12.63 39.88
CA CYS A 271 -5.44 11.50 38.98
C CYS A 271 -6.40 11.89 37.87
N ILE A 272 -7.45 12.64 38.14
CA ILE A 272 -8.43 13.11 37.16
C ILE A 272 -7.75 14.06 36.17
N ILE A 273 -6.95 15.02 36.63
CA ILE A 273 -6.24 15.97 35.77
C ILE A 273 -5.26 15.23 34.83
N LEU A 274 -4.46 14.29 35.37
CA LEU A 274 -3.53 13.52 34.58
C LEU A 274 -4.24 12.65 33.53
N MET A 275 -5.36 12.02 33.91
CA MET A 275 -6.16 11.22 32.97
C MET A 275 -6.74 12.07 31.83
N LEU A 276 -7.36 13.21 32.17
CA LEU A 276 -7.93 14.12 31.15
C LEU A 276 -6.84 14.70 30.26
N SER A 277 -5.70 15.11 30.82
CA SER A 277 -4.56 15.59 30.05
C SER A 277 -4.01 14.51 29.09
N GLY A 278 -3.91 13.27 29.55
CA GLY A 278 -3.49 12.14 28.71
C GLY A 278 -4.43 11.91 27.51
N ILE A 279 -5.73 11.97 27.74
CA ILE A 279 -6.75 11.82 26.69
C ILE A 279 -6.67 13.00 25.71
N GLN A 280 -6.52 14.24 26.20
CA GLN A 280 -6.37 15.41 25.34
C GLN A 280 -5.13 15.29 24.44
N LEU A 281 -3.97 14.90 25.00
CA LEU A 281 -2.75 14.70 24.24
C LEU A 281 -2.91 13.58 23.19
N PHE A 282 -3.59 12.49 23.53
CA PHE A 282 -3.90 11.43 22.58
C PHE A 282 -4.78 11.92 21.42
N CYS A 283 -5.85 12.66 21.70
CA CYS A 283 -6.71 13.23 20.67
C CYS A 283 -5.97 14.22 19.77
N LEU A 284 -5.13 15.10 20.36
CA LEU A 284 -4.28 16.04 19.62
C LEU A 284 -3.26 15.32 18.75
N GLY A 285 -2.64 14.25 19.25
CA GLY A 285 -1.72 13.42 18.49
C GLY A 285 -2.40 12.78 17.28
N LEU A 286 -3.60 12.23 17.46
CA LEU A 286 -4.39 11.65 16.39
C LEU A 286 -4.77 12.69 15.33
N MET A 287 -5.24 13.87 15.74
CA MET A 287 -5.53 14.98 14.82
C MET A 287 -4.27 15.46 14.09
N GLY A 288 -3.13 15.48 14.80
CA GLY A 288 -1.83 15.83 14.25
C GLY A 288 -1.41 14.90 13.12
N GLU A 289 -1.71 13.60 13.22
CA GLU A 289 -1.43 12.63 12.16
C GLU A 289 -2.21 12.95 10.87
N TYR A 290 -3.53 13.19 10.96
CA TYR A 290 -4.34 13.59 9.80
C TYR A 290 -3.90 14.93 9.21
N LEU A 291 -3.59 15.91 10.06
CA LEU A 291 -3.09 17.21 9.62
C LEU A 291 -1.73 17.10 8.92
N SER A 292 -0.85 16.22 9.40
CA SER A 292 0.43 15.92 8.77
C SER A 292 0.25 15.38 7.36
N LYS A 293 -0.69 14.44 7.15
CA LYS A 293 -1.00 13.91 5.81
C LYS A 293 -1.58 15.00 4.91
N THR A 294 -2.54 15.78 5.40
CA THR A 294 -3.09 16.94 4.67
C THR A 294 -2.00 17.94 4.28
N TYR A 295 -1.05 18.21 5.18
CA TYR A 295 0.07 19.10 4.89
C TYR A 295 0.98 18.59 3.75
N LEU A 296 1.20 17.27 3.66
CA LEU A 296 1.95 16.69 2.56
C LEU A 296 1.22 16.84 1.23
N GLU A 297 -0.10 16.66 1.21
CA GLU A 297 -0.94 16.85 0.02
C GLU A 297 -0.94 18.32 -0.46
N VAL A 298 -1.09 19.27 0.46
CA VAL A 298 -1.10 20.72 0.15
C VAL A 298 0.24 21.18 -0.43
N LYS A 299 1.36 20.58 -0.03
CA LYS A 299 2.69 20.90 -0.59
C LYS A 299 2.82 20.57 -2.07
N LYS A 300 2.01 19.67 -2.62
CA LYS A 300 2.04 19.24 -4.03
C LYS A 300 3.45 18.92 -4.55
N ARG A 301 4.27 18.29 -3.69
CA ARG A 301 5.60 17.83 -4.13
C ARG A 301 5.44 16.65 -5.08
N PRO A 302 6.33 16.52 -6.10
CA PRO A 302 6.31 15.33 -6.97
C PRO A 302 6.42 14.05 -6.13
N ILE A 303 5.66 13.02 -6.50
CA ILE A 303 5.66 11.71 -5.84
C ILE A 303 7.06 11.08 -5.93
N TYR A 304 7.76 11.28 -7.06
CA TYR A 304 9.14 10.85 -7.27
C TYR A 304 9.90 11.86 -8.15
N LEU A 305 11.22 11.77 -8.14
CA LEU A 305 12.10 12.48 -9.06
C LEU A 305 12.94 11.46 -9.83
N CYS A 306 12.76 11.43 -11.15
CA CYS A 306 13.55 10.58 -12.03
C CYS A 306 14.97 11.13 -12.14
N LYS A 307 15.97 10.27 -11.93
CA LYS A 307 17.39 10.55 -12.15
C LYS A 307 17.77 10.23 -13.60
N GLU A 308 17.40 9.05 -14.07
CA GLU A 308 17.69 8.58 -15.40
C GLU A 308 16.68 7.51 -15.82
N THR A 309 16.41 7.43 -17.13
CA THR A 309 15.47 6.45 -17.72
C THR A 309 15.82 6.22 -19.17
N ASN A 310 15.46 5.04 -19.71
CA ASN A 310 15.43 4.77 -21.14
C ASN A 310 13.99 4.61 -21.68
N VAL A 311 12.99 4.92 -20.86
CA VAL A 311 11.60 5.03 -21.34
C VAL A 311 11.46 6.37 -22.04
N GLU A 312 11.01 6.36 -23.29
CA GLU A 312 10.72 7.59 -24.04
C GLU A 312 9.59 8.34 -23.31
N LYS A 313 9.79 9.64 -23.07
CA LYS A 313 8.70 10.50 -22.61
C LYS A 313 7.87 10.82 -23.85
N ASP A 314 6.62 10.36 -23.90
CA ASP A 314 5.64 11.05 -24.71
C ASP A 314 5.55 12.49 -24.19
N GLU A 315 6.13 13.44 -24.91
CA GLU A 315 5.90 14.86 -24.69
C GLU A 315 4.41 15.14 -24.98
N LYS A 316 3.60 15.12 -23.93
CA LYS A 316 2.21 15.62 -23.93
C LYS A 316 2.15 16.96 -23.25
#